data_50256360fc8ae6ee6a1a5215f2f60e31
#
_entry.id   50256360fc8ae6ee6a1a5215f2f60e31
#
_cell.length_a   1.000
_cell.length_b   1.000
_cell.length_c   1.000
_cell.angle_alpha   90.00
_cell.angle_beta   90.00
_cell.angle_gamma   90.00
#
_symmetry.space_group_name_H-M   'P 1'
#
loop_
_entity.id
_entity.type
_entity.pdbx_description
1 polymer ?
#
loop_
_entity_poly.entity_id
_entity_poly.type
_entity_poly.pdbx_seq_one_letter_code
_entity_poly.pdbx_strand_id
1 'polypeptide(L)'
;MAFEKEINDYENLRRKYQTVVIDRMDREEYRQFNEILFSTHSCAIEGNSFSVDDTRELKEKGLGMIPTGKSLLEAFEMLDHFKAYEYVLNNIGHALNEAFLKEINRLVTLHTLAYRSPDATPGEYTTTDMAAGDTVFGDHEQLVAKVPQLLASTERAIASSAAHPVVLAARFHGFYEYLHPFRDGNGRTGRLVSNHILLRMGHPLIIIPSSCRQEYITSLRTIRTEGTDEHRSEERR
;
A
#
# COMPACT_ATOMS: atom_id res chain seq x y z
N MET A 1 20.69 -16.73 -3.92
CA MET A 1 19.26 -16.43 -3.63
C MET A 1 18.65 -15.70 -4.83
N ALA A 2 17.37 -15.90 -5.11
CA ALA A 2 16.69 -15.05 -6.10
C ALA A 2 16.83 -13.58 -5.67
N PHE A 3 17.08 -12.67 -6.63
CA PHE A 3 17.22 -11.22 -6.41
C PHE A 3 18.42 -10.78 -5.53
N GLU A 4 19.46 -11.58 -5.42
CA GLU A 4 20.63 -11.25 -4.57
C GLU A 4 21.33 -9.97 -5.01
N LYS A 5 21.46 -9.74 -6.32
CA LYS A 5 22.05 -8.53 -6.87
C LYS A 5 21.19 -7.29 -6.55
N GLU A 6 19.90 -7.37 -6.81
CA GLU A 6 18.94 -6.28 -6.58
C GLU A 6 18.86 -5.91 -5.09
N ILE A 7 18.90 -6.90 -4.21
CA ILE A 7 18.95 -6.68 -2.76
C ILE A 7 20.25 -5.97 -2.35
N ASN A 8 21.39 -6.38 -2.88
CA ASN A 8 22.66 -5.73 -2.60
C ASN A 8 22.69 -4.27 -3.11
N ASP A 9 22.17 -4.02 -4.31
CA ASP A 9 22.05 -2.68 -4.88
C ASP A 9 21.14 -1.80 -4.02
N TYR A 10 19.99 -2.33 -3.58
CA TYR A 10 19.08 -1.65 -2.66
C TYR A 10 19.76 -1.30 -1.33
N GLU A 11 20.49 -2.25 -0.70
CA GLU A 11 21.16 -2.02 0.58
C GLU A 11 22.28 -0.96 0.47
N ASN A 12 22.95 -0.90 -0.67
CA ASN A 12 23.94 0.15 -0.94
C ASN A 12 23.27 1.52 -1.07
N LEU A 13 22.15 1.60 -1.79
CA LEU A 13 21.36 2.82 -1.94
C LEU A 13 20.75 3.25 -0.59
N ARG A 14 20.20 2.31 0.19
CA ARG A 14 19.63 2.58 1.52
C ARG A 14 20.65 3.21 2.46
N ARG A 15 21.87 2.66 2.53
CA ARG A 15 22.96 3.21 3.35
C ARG A 15 23.34 4.62 2.91
N LYS A 16 23.45 4.85 1.61
CA LYS A 16 23.72 6.19 1.07
C LYS A 16 22.57 7.16 1.36
N TYR A 17 21.32 6.73 1.20
CA TYR A 17 20.13 7.52 1.49
C TYR A 17 20.06 7.90 2.98
N GLN A 18 20.36 6.97 3.88
CA GLN A 18 20.45 7.24 5.31
C GLN A 18 21.40 8.42 5.61
N THR A 19 22.63 8.34 5.11
CA THR A 19 23.68 9.33 5.44
C THR A 19 23.51 10.66 4.70
N VAL A 20 22.95 10.66 3.49
CA VAL A 20 22.88 11.88 2.64
C VAL A 20 21.55 12.62 2.84
N VAL A 21 20.48 11.90 3.18
CA VAL A 21 19.14 12.47 3.31
C VAL A 21 18.64 12.39 4.75
N ILE A 22 18.44 11.20 5.31
CA ILE A 22 17.74 11.02 6.59
C ILE A 22 18.51 11.69 7.74
N ASP A 23 19.83 11.48 7.82
CA ASP A 23 20.66 12.02 8.90
C ASP A 23 20.87 13.54 8.82
N ARG A 24 20.52 14.16 7.69
CA ARG A 24 20.74 15.59 7.44
C ARG A 24 19.48 16.43 7.41
N MET A 25 18.35 15.79 7.20
CA MET A 25 17.06 16.47 7.09
C MET A 25 16.40 16.55 8.47
N ASP A 26 15.69 17.62 8.76
CA ASP A 26 14.81 17.66 9.94
C ASP A 26 13.77 16.56 9.85
N ARG A 27 13.44 15.94 10.98
CA ARG A 27 12.53 14.78 11.02
C ARG A 27 11.12 15.12 10.56
N GLU A 28 10.63 16.29 10.91
CA GLU A 28 9.30 16.73 10.52
C GLU A 28 9.25 17.10 9.03
N GLU A 29 10.28 17.78 8.54
CA GLU A 29 10.43 18.06 7.10
C GLU A 29 10.51 16.77 6.28
N TYR A 30 11.30 15.77 6.76
CA TYR A 30 11.40 14.47 6.11
C TYR A 30 10.05 13.75 6.08
N ARG A 31 9.30 13.79 7.19
CA ARG A 31 7.96 13.17 7.30
C ARG A 31 6.98 13.81 6.33
N GLN A 32 6.90 15.15 6.31
CA GLN A 32 6.01 15.90 5.43
C GLN A 32 6.35 15.70 3.95
N PHE A 33 7.63 15.71 3.61
CA PHE A 33 8.09 15.47 2.25
C PHE A 33 7.67 14.08 1.77
N ASN A 34 7.89 13.03 2.57
CA ASN A 34 7.49 11.68 2.22
C ASN A 34 5.97 11.51 2.16
N GLU A 35 5.22 12.17 3.04
CA GLU A 35 3.76 12.13 3.03
C GLU A 35 3.21 12.67 1.71
N ILE A 36 3.70 13.82 1.26
CA ILE A 36 3.29 14.43 0.01
C ILE A 36 3.64 13.52 -1.17
N LEU A 37 4.90 13.09 -1.28
CA LEU A 37 5.34 12.26 -2.39
C LEU A 37 4.61 10.91 -2.43
N PHE A 38 4.54 10.22 -1.29
CA PHE A 38 3.90 8.90 -1.22
C PHE A 38 2.41 8.99 -1.55
N SER A 39 1.69 9.97 -0.99
CA SER A 39 0.26 10.15 -1.24
C SER A 39 0.00 10.51 -2.71
N THR A 40 0.78 11.43 -3.28
CA THR A 40 0.65 11.81 -4.70
C THR A 40 0.79 10.57 -5.59
N HIS A 41 1.90 9.85 -5.47
CA HIS A 41 2.16 8.71 -6.35
C HIS A 41 1.21 7.54 -6.10
N SER A 42 0.89 7.26 -4.83
CA SER A 42 -0.03 6.19 -4.48
C SER A 42 -1.44 6.43 -5.03
N CYS A 43 -1.97 7.66 -4.94
CA CYS A 43 -3.26 8.00 -5.51
C CYS A 43 -3.20 8.09 -7.05
N ALA A 44 -2.10 8.60 -7.63
CA ALA A 44 -1.95 8.70 -9.08
C ALA A 44 -1.88 7.32 -9.78
N ILE A 45 -1.36 6.27 -9.13
CA ILE A 45 -1.44 4.89 -9.62
C ILE A 45 -2.89 4.46 -9.83
N GLU A 46 -3.81 4.94 -8.99
CA GLU A 46 -5.25 4.65 -9.08
C GLU A 46 -6.01 5.61 -10.03
N GLY A 47 -5.32 6.58 -10.60
CA GLY A 47 -5.89 7.52 -11.58
C GLY A 47 -6.18 8.92 -11.06
N ASN A 48 -5.81 9.24 -9.82
CA ASN A 48 -5.87 10.61 -9.30
C ASN A 48 -4.92 11.51 -10.08
N SER A 49 -5.36 12.70 -10.44
CA SER A 49 -4.63 13.60 -11.33
C SER A 49 -3.80 14.67 -10.60
N PHE A 50 -3.77 14.68 -9.27
CA PHE A 50 -2.98 15.65 -8.49
C PHE A 50 -1.49 15.49 -8.76
N SER A 51 -0.83 16.60 -9.05
CA SER A 51 0.63 16.71 -9.06
C SER A 51 1.19 16.81 -7.64
N VAL A 52 2.50 16.72 -7.48
CA VAL A 52 3.16 16.94 -6.18
C VAL A 52 2.85 18.34 -5.64
N ASP A 53 2.83 19.36 -6.50
CA ASP A 53 2.56 20.74 -6.09
C ASP A 53 1.08 20.92 -5.72
N ASP A 54 0.13 20.35 -6.48
CA ASP A 54 -1.29 20.32 -6.12
C ASP A 54 -1.51 19.63 -4.75
N THR A 55 -0.80 18.53 -4.51
CA THR A 55 -0.88 17.77 -3.25
C THR A 55 -0.36 18.57 -2.06
N ARG A 56 0.76 19.30 -2.27
CA ARG A 56 1.31 20.20 -1.25
C ARG A 56 0.34 21.32 -0.94
N GLU A 57 -0.22 21.96 -1.96
CA GLU A 57 -1.18 23.04 -1.81
C GLU A 57 -2.45 22.56 -1.07
N LEU A 58 -2.97 21.38 -1.40
CA LEU A 58 -4.09 20.77 -0.70
C LEU A 58 -3.76 20.48 0.78
N LYS A 59 -2.56 19.99 1.07
CA LYS A 59 -2.10 19.74 2.44
C LYS A 59 -2.06 21.03 3.28
N GLU A 60 -1.59 22.12 2.70
CA GLU A 60 -1.44 23.42 3.38
C GLU A 60 -2.77 24.16 3.54
N LYS A 61 -3.61 24.17 2.51
CA LYS A 61 -4.83 24.99 2.44
C LYS A 61 -6.13 24.22 2.65
N GLY A 62 -6.08 22.91 2.68
CA GLY A 62 -7.26 22.04 2.78
C GLY A 62 -8.23 22.24 1.61
N LEU A 63 -9.49 21.91 1.83
CA LEU A 63 -10.56 22.05 0.81
C LEU A 63 -10.91 23.50 0.47
N GLY A 64 -10.36 24.47 1.18
CA GLY A 64 -10.57 25.91 0.87
C GLY A 64 -10.02 26.30 -0.50
N MET A 65 -9.16 25.50 -1.10
CA MET A 65 -8.58 25.75 -2.41
C MET A 65 -8.26 24.45 -3.14
N ILE A 66 -9.23 23.98 -3.94
CA ILE A 66 -9.00 22.85 -4.83
C ILE A 66 -8.31 23.36 -6.10
N PRO A 67 -7.17 22.79 -6.51
CA PRO A 67 -6.45 23.25 -7.70
C PRO A 67 -7.34 23.18 -8.96
N THR A 68 -7.15 24.11 -9.88
CA THR A 68 -7.92 24.20 -11.11
C THR A 68 -7.84 22.91 -11.92
N GLY A 69 -9.00 22.39 -12.34
CA GLY A 69 -9.08 21.16 -13.14
C GLY A 69 -9.11 19.88 -12.30
N LYS A 70 -9.05 19.96 -10.98
CA LYS A 70 -9.19 18.82 -10.08
C LYS A 70 -10.60 18.69 -9.55
N SER A 71 -11.04 17.45 -9.31
CA SER A 71 -12.37 17.19 -8.74
C SER A 71 -12.33 17.19 -7.20
N LEU A 72 -13.45 17.49 -6.58
CA LEU A 72 -13.61 17.37 -5.13
C LEU A 72 -13.38 15.93 -4.65
N LEU A 73 -13.78 14.93 -5.45
CA LEU A 73 -13.58 13.52 -5.12
C LEU A 73 -12.10 13.13 -5.08
N GLU A 74 -11.29 13.66 -6.02
CA GLU A 74 -9.83 13.47 -6.00
C GLU A 74 -9.18 14.15 -4.79
N ALA A 75 -9.67 15.33 -4.40
CA ALA A 75 -9.21 16.01 -3.20
C ALA A 75 -9.53 15.20 -1.92
N PHE A 76 -10.74 14.65 -1.80
CA PHE A 76 -11.09 13.77 -0.70
C PHE A 76 -10.23 12.51 -0.67
N GLU A 77 -9.97 11.89 -1.81
CA GLU A 77 -9.09 10.72 -1.90
C GLU A 77 -7.67 11.01 -1.37
N MET A 78 -7.16 12.21 -1.68
CA MET A 78 -5.85 12.65 -1.18
C MET A 78 -5.85 12.90 0.34
N LEU A 79 -6.89 13.58 0.85
CA LEU A 79 -7.05 13.84 2.30
C LEU A 79 -7.24 12.55 3.10
N ASP A 80 -7.99 11.60 2.57
CA ASP A 80 -8.17 10.27 3.15
C ASP A 80 -6.83 9.52 3.20
N HIS A 81 -6.04 9.63 2.14
CA HIS A 81 -4.72 9.00 2.07
C HIS A 81 -3.74 9.61 3.09
N PHE A 82 -3.75 10.92 3.31
CA PHE A 82 -2.96 11.56 4.36
C PHE A 82 -3.31 11.01 5.75
N LYS A 83 -4.59 10.89 6.07
CA LYS A 83 -5.03 10.33 7.35
C LYS A 83 -4.58 8.88 7.54
N ALA A 84 -4.69 8.08 6.48
CA ALA A 84 -4.23 6.69 6.51
C ALA A 84 -2.70 6.59 6.66
N TYR A 85 -1.95 7.44 5.98
CA TYR A 85 -0.50 7.53 6.11
C TYR A 85 -0.09 7.90 7.55
N GLU A 86 -0.70 8.94 8.11
CA GLU A 86 -0.45 9.37 9.49
C GLU A 86 -0.80 8.25 10.49
N TYR A 87 -1.91 7.56 10.29
CA TYR A 87 -2.30 6.42 11.12
C TYR A 87 -1.23 5.31 11.10
N VAL A 88 -0.71 4.96 9.92
CA VAL A 88 0.36 3.96 9.77
C VAL A 88 1.62 4.39 10.51
N LEU A 89 2.05 5.65 10.36
CA LEU A 89 3.27 6.16 11.03
C LEU A 89 3.13 6.20 12.54
N ASN A 90 1.96 6.56 13.05
CA ASN A 90 1.71 6.61 14.50
C ASN A 90 1.57 5.21 15.13
N ASN A 91 1.40 4.18 14.31
CA ASN A 91 1.20 2.79 14.73
C ASN A 91 2.29 1.83 14.21
N ILE A 92 3.51 2.30 13.94
CA ILE A 92 4.60 1.45 13.41
C ILE A 92 4.86 0.21 14.29
N GLY A 93 4.73 0.32 15.60
CA GLY A 93 4.93 -0.80 16.54
C GLY A 93 3.78 -1.81 16.60
N HIS A 94 2.65 -1.55 15.97
CA HIS A 94 1.51 -2.45 16.01
C HIS A 94 1.73 -3.69 15.15
N ALA A 95 1.26 -4.83 15.66
CA ALA A 95 1.23 -6.07 14.89
C ALA A 95 0.22 -5.99 13.74
N LEU A 96 0.54 -6.64 12.63
CA LEU A 96 -0.40 -6.80 11.51
C LEU A 96 -1.55 -7.71 11.94
N ASN A 97 -2.74 -7.16 11.96
CA ASN A 97 -3.98 -7.88 12.22
C ASN A 97 -5.14 -7.28 11.40
N GLU A 98 -6.29 -7.94 11.43
CA GLU A 98 -7.45 -7.50 10.64
C GLU A 98 -7.93 -6.11 11.03
N ALA A 99 -7.96 -5.79 12.33
CA ALA A 99 -8.41 -4.49 12.80
C ALA A 99 -7.54 -3.36 12.26
N PHE A 100 -6.21 -3.56 12.25
CA PHE A 100 -5.26 -2.61 11.68
C PHE A 100 -5.44 -2.47 10.16
N LEU A 101 -5.56 -3.59 9.44
CA LEU A 101 -5.78 -3.58 7.98
C LEU A 101 -7.09 -2.89 7.60
N LYS A 102 -8.18 -3.25 8.28
CA LYS A 102 -9.52 -2.69 8.05
C LYS A 102 -9.57 -1.20 8.34
N GLU A 103 -8.89 -0.74 9.40
CA GLU A 103 -8.83 0.69 9.72
C GLU A 103 -8.05 1.48 8.67
N ILE A 104 -6.94 0.96 8.14
CA ILE A 104 -6.24 1.61 7.03
C ILE A 104 -7.16 1.75 5.81
N ASN A 105 -7.87 0.68 5.41
CA ASN A 105 -8.79 0.75 4.29
C ASN A 105 -9.97 1.71 4.57
N ARG A 106 -10.51 1.69 5.78
CA ARG A 106 -11.57 2.62 6.20
C ARG A 106 -11.12 4.06 6.02
N LEU A 107 -9.92 4.40 6.45
CA LEU A 107 -9.35 5.75 6.30
C LEU A 107 -9.12 6.11 4.84
N VAL A 108 -8.56 5.21 4.03
CA VAL A 108 -8.27 5.42 2.60
C VAL A 108 -9.54 5.68 1.77
N THR A 109 -10.69 5.19 2.21
CA THR A 109 -11.95 5.23 1.44
C THR A 109 -13.06 6.04 2.12
N LEU A 110 -12.77 6.71 3.23
CA LEU A 110 -13.74 7.31 4.16
C LEU A 110 -14.74 8.24 3.46
N HIS A 111 -14.28 9.12 2.60
CA HIS A 111 -15.13 10.11 1.93
C HIS A 111 -15.43 9.76 0.46
N THR A 112 -14.84 8.69 -0.08
CA THR A 112 -14.93 8.37 -1.51
C THR A 112 -15.79 7.15 -1.81
N LEU A 113 -15.86 6.16 -0.90
CA LEU A 113 -16.51 4.89 -1.15
C LEU A 113 -18.02 5.05 -1.42
N ALA A 114 -18.70 5.90 -0.68
CA ALA A 114 -20.14 6.14 -0.85
C ALA A 114 -20.50 6.63 -2.27
N TYR A 115 -19.58 7.31 -2.95
CA TYR A 115 -19.77 7.77 -4.33
C TYR A 115 -19.41 6.71 -5.37
N ARG A 116 -18.43 5.85 -5.06
CA ARG A 116 -17.92 4.81 -5.99
C ARG A 116 -18.66 3.48 -5.85
N SER A 117 -19.10 3.15 -4.65
CA SER A 117 -19.73 1.87 -4.30
C SER A 117 -20.68 2.07 -3.10
N PRO A 118 -21.89 2.64 -3.31
CA PRO A 118 -22.79 3.07 -2.22
C PRO A 118 -23.26 1.92 -1.32
N ASP A 119 -23.22 0.68 -1.82
CA ASP A 119 -23.63 -0.52 -1.06
C ASP A 119 -22.50 -1.11 -0.19
N ALA A 120 -21.29 -0.53 -0.25
CA ALA A 120 -20.15 -1.00 0.50
C ALA A 120 -19.86 -0.12 1.73
N THR A 121 -19.27 -0.72 2.76
CA THR A 121 -18.87 -0.04 3.99
C THR A 121 -17.34 0.12 4.03
N PRO A 122 -16.80 1.33 4.29
CA PRO A 122 -15.37 1.53 4.42
C PRO A 122 -14.75 0.61 5.48
N GLY A 123 -13.66 -0.08 5.11
CA GLY A 123 -12.98 -1.01 6.00
C GLY A 123 -13.61 -2.39 6.17
N GLU A 124 -14.75 -2.67 5.52
CA GLU A 124 -15.34 -4.01 5.52
C GLU A 124 -14.99 -4.78 4.24
N TYR A 125 -14.81 -6.08 4.38
CA TYR A 125 -14.53 -6.94 3.23
C TYR A 125 -15.65 -6.92 2.22
N THR A 126 -15.28 -7.05 0.93
CA THR A 126 -16.27 -7.18 -0.14
C THR A 126 -17.10 -8.47 0.07
N THR A 127 -18.37 -8.38 -0.29
CA THR A 127 -19.32 -9.51 -0.27
C THR A 127 -19.61 -10.05 -1.67
N THR A 128 -18.82 -9.62 -2.65
CA THR A 128 -18.93 -10.04 -4.05
C THR A 128 -17.56 -10.24 -4.64
N ASP A 129 -17.44 -11.14 -5.61
CA ASP A 129 -16.21 -11.32 -6.35
C ASP A 129 -15.84 -10.05 -7.11
N MET A 130 -14.55 -9.78 -7.14
CA MET A 130 -14.00 -8.59 -7.75
C MET A 130 -13.27 -8.93 -9.05
N ALA A 131 -13.42 -8.05 -10.04
CA ALA A 131 -12.68 -8.13 -11.30
C ALA A 131 -12.26 -6.74 -11.77
N ALA A 132 -11.12 -6.66 -12.44
CA ALA A 132 -10.64 -5.44 -13.10
C ALA A 132 -10.05 -5.78 -14.48
N GLY A 133 -10.75 -5.38 -15.54
CA GLY A 133 -10.46 -5.83 -16.91
C GLY A 133 -10.55 -7.35 -17.00
N ASP A 134 -9.51 -7.99 -17.51
CA ASP A 134 -9.41 -9.45 -17.63
C ASP A 134 -8.94 -10.15 -16.33
N THR A 135 -8.74 -9.40 -15.26
CA THR A 135 -8.26 -9.93 -13.98
C THR A 135 -9.42 -10.25 -13.06
N VAL A 136 -9.55 -11.53 -12.68
CA VAL A 136 -10.42 -11.99 -11.59
C VAL A 136 -9.57 -12.11 -10.34
N PHE A 137 -10.05 -11.52 -9.24
CA PHE A 137 -9.38 -11.56 -7.94
C PHE A 137 -9.79 -12.78 -7.13
N GLY A 138 -9.33 -12.89 -5.89
CA GLY A 138 -9.66 -14.00 -5.00
C GLY A 138 -11.15 -14.09 -4.70
N ASP A 139 -11.60 -15.29 -4.39
CA ASP A 139 -12.97 -15.61 -3.98
C ASP A 139 -13.32 -14.88 -2.68
N HIS A 140 -14.39 -14.08 -2.70
CA HIS A 140 -14.83 -13.28 -1.55
C HIS A 140 -15.23 -14.14 -0.34
N GLU A 141 -15.77 -15.34 -0.56
CA GLU A 141 -16.17 -16.25 0.53
C GLU A 141 -14.96 -16.73 1.36
N GLN A 142 -13.77 -16.72 0.77
CA GLN A 142 -12.53 -17.14 1.43
C GLN A 142 -11.80 -16.02 2.16
N LEU A 143 -12.20 -14.76 2.01
CA LEU A 143 -11.48 -13.60 2.57
C LEU A 143 -11.37 -13.69 4.09
N VAL A 144 -12.44 -14.08 4.77
CA VAL A 144 -12.49 -14.21 6.25
C VAL A 144 -11.45 -15.22 6.78
N ALA A 145 -11.07 -16.21 5.98
CA ALA A 145 -10.03 -17.16 6.35
C ALA A 145 -8.65 -16.75 5.84
N LYS A 146 -8.54 -16.35 4.57
CA LYS A 146 -7.24 -16.12 3.92
C LYS A 146 -6.56 -14.81 4.33
N VAL A 147 -7.32 -13.75 4.57
CA VAL A 147 -6.71 -12.48 5.00
C VAL A 147 -6.04 -12.59 6.38
N PRO A 148 -6.70 -13.14 7.43
CA PRO A 148 -6.01 -13.39 8.71
C PRO A 148 -4.80 -14.32 8.59
N GLN A 149 -4.85 -15.33 7.72
CA GLN A 149 -3.71 -16.23 7.46
C GLN A 149 -2.53 -15.48 6.85
N LEU A 150 -2.77 -14.62 5.85
CA LEU A 150 -1.74 -13.77 5.26
C LEU A 150 -1.12 -12.84 6.31
N LEU A 151 -1.93 -12.15 7.11
CA LEU A 151 -1.45 -11.26 8.15
C LEU A 151 -0.62 -12.00 9.20
N ALA A 152 -1.10 -13.13 9.70
CA ALA A 152 -0.41 -13.93 10.70
C ALA A 152 0.90 -14.54 10.17
N SER A 153 0.95 -14.99 8.92
CA SER A 153 2.17 -15.51 8.30
C SER A 153 3.21 -14.41 8.10
N THR A 154 2.77 -13.23 7.68
CA THR A 154 3.64 -12.05 7.53
C THR A 154 4.19 -11.62 8.89
N GLU A 155 3.37 -11.58 9.93
CA GLU A 155 3.78 -11.23 11.29
C GLU A 155 4.84 -12.19 11.83
N ARG A 156 4.66 -13.50 11.62
CA ARG A 156 5.68 -14.50 11.97
C ARG A 156 6.99 -14.29 11.20
N ALA A 157 6.91 -13.94 9.92
CA ALA A 157 8.09 -13.69 9.10
C ALA A 157 8.84 -12.41 9.53
N ILE A 158 8.14 -11.36 9.96
CA ILE A 158 8.73 -10.16 10.57
C ILE A 158 9.48 -10.55 11.86
N ALA A 159 8.81 -11.27 12.77
CA ALA A 159 9.36 -11.63 14.07
C ALA A 159 10.61 -12.53 13.96
N SER A 160 10.64 -13.42 12.98
CA SER A 160 11.77 -14.35 12.74
C SER A 160 12.86 -13.79 11.82
N SER A 161 12.64 -12.60 11.22
CA SER A 161 13.52 -12.06 10.16
C SER A 161 13.80 -13.09 9.04
N ALA A 162 12.79 -13.87 8.68
CA ALA A 162 12.91 -15.00 7.76
C ALA A 162 13.25 -14.60 6.31
N ALA A 163 13.03 -13.35 5.94
CA ALA A 163 13.31 -12.82 4.62
C ALA A 163 13.80 -11.38 4.71
N HIS A 164 14.47 -10.93 3.65
CA HIS A 164 14.81 -9.51 3.51
C HIS A 164 13.55 -8.65 3.51
N PRO A 165 13.51 -7.50 4.24
CA PRO A 165 12.31 -6.68 4.41
C PRO A 165 11.60 -6.29 3.11
N VAL A 166 12.35 -5.94 2.07
CA VAL A 166 11.78 -5.61 0.75
C VAL A 166 11.10 -6.83 0.11
N VAL A 167 11.71 -8.01 0.23
CA VAL A 167 11.12 -9.26 -0.29
C VAL A 167 9.85 -9.62 0.46
N LEU A 168 9.85 -9.46 1.79
CA LEU A 168 8.68 -9.73 2.61
C LEU A 168 7.53 -8.76 2.28
N ALA A 169 7.83 -7.47 2.18
CA ALA A 169 6.83 -6.46 1.80
C ALA A 169 6.26 -6.70 0.40
N ALA A 170 7.10 -7.07 -0.57
CA ALA A 170 6.66 -7.38 -1.93
C ALA A 170 5.78 -8.65 -1.98
N ARG A 171 6.15 -9.71 -1.26
CA ARG A 171 5.32 -10.92 -1.14
C ARG A 171 3.98 -10.64 -0.50
N PHE A 172 3.98 -9.95 0.64
CA PHE A 172 2.73 -9.52 1.28
C PHE A 172 1.85 -8.78 0.28
N HIS A 173 2.41 -7.78 -0.40
CA HIS A 173 1.65 -6.93 -1.32
C HIS A 173 1.06 -7.72 -2.49
N GLY A 174 1.84 -8.62 -3.11
CA GLY A 174 1.36 -9.46 -4.20
C GLY A 174 0.20 -10.38 -3.79
N PHE A 175 0.30 -11.04 -2.63
CA PHE A 175 -0.79 -11.89 -2.11
C PHE A 175 -2.01 -11.07 -1.68
N TYR A 176 -1.80 -9.93 -1.06
CA TYR A 176 -2.86 -9.01 -0.68
C TYR A 176 -3.65 -8.51 -1.91
N GLU A 177 -2.94 -8.10 -2.96
CA GLU A 177 -3.56 -7.68 -4.22
C GLU A 177 -4.26 -8.84 -4.95
N TYR A 178 -3.79 -10.08 -4.78
CA TYR A 178 -4.51 -11.25 -5.27
C TYR A 178 -5.84 -11.47 -4.54
N LEU A 179 -5.85 -11.37 -3.21
CA LEU A 179 -7.05 -11.51 -2.39
C LEU A 179 -8.05 -10.36 -2.64
N HIS A 180 -7.57 -9.16 -2.84
CA HIS A 180 -8.34 -7.95 -3.14
C HIS A 180 -9.54 -7.76 -2.19
N PRO A 181 -9.31 -7.69 -0.86
CA PRO A 181 -10.36 -7.94 0.11
C PRO A 181 -11.43 -6.86 0.23
N PHE A 182 -11.22 -5.67 -0.30
CA PHE A 182 -12.15 -4.55 -0.15
C PHE A 182 -12.79 -4.14 -1.46
N ARG A 183 -13.93 -3.47 -1.40
CA ARG A 183 -14.62 -2.98 -2.59
C ARG A 183 -13.86 -1.88 -3.33
N ASP A 184 -13.09 -1.06 -2.61
CA ASP A 184 -12.20 0.00 -3.13
C ASP A 184 -10.99 0.16 -2.23
N GLY A 185 -9.97 0.87 -2.72
CA GLY A 185 -8.79 1.26 -1.95
C GLY A 185 -7.76 0.16 -1.72
N ASN A 186 -7.87 -1.01 -2.37
CA ASN A 186 -6.93 -2.11 -2.15
C ASN A 186 -5.50 -1.71 -2.47
N GLY A 187 -5.22 -1.14 -3.63
CA GLY A 187 -3.87 -0.71 -4.00
C GLY A 187 -3.25 0.27 -3.01
N ARG A 188 -4.00 1.30 -2.60
CA ARG A 188 -3.55 2.30 -1.61
C ARG A 188 -3.30 1.67 -0.25
N THR A 189 -4.23 0.85 0.23
CA THR A 189 -4.09 0.09 1.49
C THR A 189 -2.88 -0.84 1.45
N GLY A 190 -2.73 -1.63 0.39
CA GLY A 190 -1.61 -2.58 0.23
C GLY A 190 -0.25 -1.88 0.24
N ARG A 191 -0.11 -0.73 -0.42
CA ARG A 191 1.13 0.06 -0.41
C ARG A 191 1.42 0.66 0.96
N LEU A 192 0.40 1.10 1.71
CA LEU A 192 0.55 1.57 3.10
C LEU A 192 1.01 0.45 4.03
N VAL A 193 0.39 -0.73 3.96
CA VAL A 193 0.79 -1.88 4.80
C VAL A 193 2.17 -2.40 4.43
N SER A 194 2.53 -2.41 3.14
CA SER A 194 3.89 -2.76 2.71
C SER A 194 4.95 -1.83 3.31
N ASN A 195 4.66 -0.53 3.36
CA ASN A 195 5.53 0.44 4.03
C ASN A 195 5.54 0.29 5.55
N HIS A 196 4.42 -0.09 6.18
CA HIS A 196 4.42 -0.45 7.59
C HIS A 196 5.37 -1.62 7.90
N ILE A 197 5.38 -2.67 7.06
CA ILE A 197 6.32 -3.79 7.19
C ILE A 197 7.76 -3.30 7.10
N LEU A 198 8.09 -2.48 6.11
CA LEU A 198 9.44 -1.93 5.93
C LEU A 198 9.89 -1.09 7.13
N LEU A 199 9.05 -0.17 7.59
CA LEU A 199 9.34 0.70 8.74
C LEU A 199 9.55 -0.09 10.03
N ARG A 200 8.73 -1.11 10.31
CA ARG A 200 8.90 -2.01 11.46
C ARG A 200 10.22 -2.76 11.44
N MET A 201 10.72 -3.07 10.27
CA MET A 201 12.00 -3.76 10.08
C MET A 201 13.19 -2.80 9.92
N GLY A 202 13.01 -1.50 10.20
CA GLY A 202 14.06 -0.48 10.19
C GLY A 202 14.49 -0.03 8.79
N HIS A 203 13.61 -0.18 7.80
CA HIS A 203 13.85 0.27 6.43
C HIS A 203 13.07 1.55 6.12
N PRO A 204 13.58 2.44 5.25
CA PRO A 204 12.85 3.62 4.83
C PRO A 204 11.62 3.24 3.99
N LEU A 205 10.71 4.21 3.86
CA LEU A 205 9.57 4.11 2.95
C LEU A 205 10.04 3.87 1.51
N ILE A 206 9.29 3.04 0.79
CA ILE A 206 9.41 2.89 -0.66
C ILE A 206 8.22 3.59 -1.31
N ILE A 207 8.52 4.47 -2.25
CA ILE A 207 7.54 5.17 -3.07
C ILE A 207 7.63 4.59 -4.48
N ILE A 208 6.53 4.04 -4.98
CA ILE A 208 6.42 3.59 -6.36
C ILE A 208 6.03 4.80 -7.21
N PRO A 209 6.90 5.31 -8.08
CA PRO A 209 6.55 6.44 -8.94
C PRO A 209 5.37 6.10 -9.83
N SER A 210 4.42 7.02 -10.00
CA SER A 210 3.28 6.82 -10.91
C SER A 210 3.70 6.61 -12.37
N SER A 211 4.87 7.10 -12.76
CA SER A 211 5.49 6.82 -14.06
C SER A 211 5.81 5.33 -14.27
N CYS A 212 6.04 4.57 -13.18
CA CYS A 212 6.30 3.12 -13.20
C CYS A 212 5.01 2.29 -13.07
N ARG A 213 3.82 2.91 -13.17
CA ARG A 213 2.52 2.25 -12.97
C ARG A 213 2.37 0.97 -13.79
N GLN A 214 2.75 1.01 -15.08
CA GLN A 214 2.58 -0.15 -15.97
C GLN A 214 3.45 -1.34 -15.54
N GLU A 215 4.69 -1.09 -15.19
CA GLU A 215 5.64 -2.12 -14.71
C GLU A 215 5.17 -2.70 -13.37
N TYR A 216 4.72 -1.84 -12.47
CA TYR A 216 4.16 -2.23 -11.18
C TYR A 216 2.93 -3.15 -11.33
N ILE A 217 1.96 -2.79 -12.17
CA ILE A 217 0.77 -3.61 -12.41
C ILE A 217 1.15 -4.95 -13.08
N THR A 218 2.11 -4.92 -14.00
CA THR A 218 2.62 -6.15 -14.64
C THR A 218 3.28 -7.07 -13.62
N SER A 219 4.10 -6.52 -12.70
CA SER A 219 4.73 -7.31 -11.63
C SER A 219 3.70 -7.96 -10.69
N LEU A 220 2.64 -7.25 -10.33
CA LEU A 220 1.55 -7.82 -9.52
C LEU A 220 0.81 -8.96 -10.25
N ARG A 221 0.63 -8.85 -11.56
CA ARG A 221 0.03 -9.92 -12.39
C ARG A 221 0.92 -11.16 -12.43
N THR A 222 2.24 -10.98 -12.58
CA THR A 222 3.21 -12.08 -12.57
C THR A 222 3.20 -12.84 -11.25
N ILE A 223 3.25 -12.14 -10.11
CA ILE A 223 3.18 -12.77 -8.78
C ILE A 223 1.88 -13.59 -8.63
N ARG A 224 0.78 -13.10 -9.18
CA ARG A 224 -0.52 -13.78 -9.13
C ARG A 224 -0.52 -15.08 -9.93
N THR A 225 0.07 -15.09 -11.12
CA THR A 225 0.10 -16.28 -12.00
C THR A 225 1.10 -17.31 -11.51
N GLU A 226 2.29 -16.91 -11.06
CA GLU A 226 3.34 -17.80 -10.59
C GLU A 226 3.09 -18.28 -9.14
N GLY A 227 2.59 -17.40 -8.26
CA GLY A 227 2.30 -17.73 -6.86
C GLY A 227 1.15 -18.74 -6.68
N THR A 228 0.20 -18.80 -7.62
CA THR A 228 -0.88 -19.81 -7.58
C THR A 228 -0.37 -21.21 -7.85
N ASP A 229 0.72 -21.39 -8.58
CA ASP A 229 1.29 -22.71 -8.87
C ASP A 229 2.14 -23.24 -7.69
N GLU A 230 2.81 -22.40 -6.94
CA GLU A 230 3.51 -22.79 -5.71
C GLU A 230 2.52 -23.18 -4.60
N HIS A 231 1.45 -22.44 -4.37
CA HIS A 231 0.41 -22.79 -3.38
C HIS A 231 -0.34 -24.08 -3.73
N ARG A 232 -0.64 -24.30 -5.02
CA ARG A 232 -1.26 -25.55 -5.46
C ARG A 232 -0.36 -26.77 -5.23
N SER A 233 0.95 -26.59 -5.20
CA SER A 233 1.91 -27.66 -4.91
C SER A 233 2.04 -27.97 -3.42
N GLU A 234 1.77 -27.01 -2.53
CA GLU A 234 1.78 -27.20 -1.07
C GLU A 234 0.46 -27.83 -0.55
N GLU A 235 -0.68 -27.48 -1.14
CA GLU A 235 -1.98 -28.11 -0.80
C GLU A 235 -2.11 -29.58 -1.27
N ARG A 236 -1.20 -30.05 -2.13
CA ARG A 236 -1.14 -31.44 -2.63
C ARG A 236 -0.15 -32.33 -1.89
N ARG A 237 0.55 -31.82 -0.88
CA ARG A 237 1.46 -32.57 0.00
C ARG A 237 0.88 -32.73 1.40
#